data_a0f20476593d194dbc842fad823a58fb
#
_entry.id   a0f20476593d194dbc842fad823a58fb
#
_cell.length_a   1.000
_cell.length_b   1.000
_cell.length_c   1.000
_cell.angle_alpha   90.00
_cell.angle_beta   90.00
_cell.angle_gamma   90.00
#
_symmetry.space_group_name_H-M   'P 1'
#
loop_
_entity.id
_entity.type
_entity.pdbx_description
1 polymer ?
#
loop_
_entity_poly.entity_id
_entity_poly.type
_entity_poly.pdbx_seq_one_letter_code
_entity_poly.pdbx_strand_id
1 'polypeptide(L)'
;MDVISIQQLVCGERVERKASGCGHGVADCGGGPRAWRLGAQEAVAWEQWKLEEEKKKKLERLNNSRLNLETLADLENLVQRRRKRLKRRVPPRAPEPTVKLQPQAQLESVDLEMFLKAAAENQETLIDKYLTDGGDPNAHDKLHRTALHWACLKGHSQLVNKLLEAGATVDARDLLDRTPVFWACRGGHLDILKQLLNQGAQVNARDKIWSTPLHVAVRTKHCDCLEHLIACGAHIDAQDKEGDTALHEAVRHGHYKAMKVLLLYGAKLGVQNVASVTPVQLARDWQRGIREALQAHIGHPRTRY
;
A
#
# COMPACT_ATOMS: atom_id res chain seq x y z
N MET A 1 -31.37 7.38 10.23
CA MET A 1 -29.98 7.77 10.62
C MET A 1 -29.06 7.22 9.57
N ASP A 2 -28.71 8.07 8.62
CA ASP A 2 -27.92 7.66 7.45
C ASP A 2 -26.47 7.50 7.87
N VAL A 3 -25.98 6.25 7.75
CA VAL A 3 -24.59 5.91 7.99
C VAL A 3 -23.80 6.41 6.78
N ILE A 4 -23.16 7.57 6.91
CA ILE A 4 -22.27 8.11 5.89
C ILE A 4 -21.07 7.16 5.78
N SER A 5 -20.89 6.57 4.62
CA SER A 5 -19.77 5.69 4.31
C SER A 5 -18.43 6.39 4.57
N ILE A 6 -17.50 5.68 5.22
CA ILE A 6 -16.14 6.17 5.53
C ILE A 6 -15.38 6.62 4.28
N GLN A 7 -15.72 6.05 3.10
CA GLN A 7 -15.15 6.46 1.81
C GLN A 7 -15.45 7.90 1.43
N GLN A 8 -16.63 8.44 1.78
CA GLN A 8 -17.02 9.82 1.46
C GLN A 8 -16.26 10.87 2.30
N LEU A 9 -15.85 10.51 3.52
CA LEU A 9 -15.06 11.39 4.38
C LEU A 9 -13.57 11.47 3.97
N VAL A 10 -13.05 10.44 3.30
CA VAL A 10 -11.65 10.37 2.88
C VAL A 10 -11.41 11.08 1.55
N CYS A 11 -12.41 11.13 0.66
CA CYS A 11 -12.27 11.72 -0.68
C CYS A 11 -12.49 13.23 -0.75
N GLY A 12 -12.94 13.89 0.32
CA GLY A 12 -13.06 15.35 0.37
C GLY A 12 -14.18 15.95 -0.50
N GLU A 13 -15.20 15.17 -0.88
CA GLU A 13 -16.36 15.68 -1.58
C GLU A 13 -17.27 16.47 -0.64
N ARG A 14 -17.41 17.74 -0.95
CA ARG A 14 -18.28 18.69 -0.26
C ARG A 14 -19.75 18.35 -0.57
N VAL A 15 -20.49 17.84 0.40
CA VAL A 15 -21.95 17.68 0.29
C VAL A 15 -22.61 19.04 0.48
N GLU A 16 -23.13 19.61 -0.58
CA GLU A 16 -24.03 20.78 -0.50
C GLU A 16 -25.37 20.37 0.12
N ARG A 17 -25.69 20.94 1.27
CA ARG A 17 -27.01 20.82 1.86
C ARG A 17 -27.99 21.70 1.12
N LYS A 18 -29.01 21.11 0.50
CA LYS A 18 -30.21 21.81 0.05
C LYS A 18 -30.98 22.31 1.26
N ALA A 19 -31.03 23.61 1.43
CA ALA A 19 -32.03 24.25 2.29
C ALA A 19 -33.27 24.57 1.46
N SER A 20 -34.39 24.05 1.85
CA SER A 20 -35.71 24.41 1.34
C SER A 20 -36.26 25.59 2.11
N GLY A 21 -36.79 26.59 1.40
CA GLY A 21 -37.85 27.40 1.99
C GLY A 21 -37.78 28.91 1.79
N CYS A 22 -38.66 29.39 0.93
CA CYS A 22 -39.40 30.66 0.92
C CYS A 22 -38.71 32.03 0.77
N GLY A 23 -38.97 32.65 -0.36
CA GLY A 23 -39.76 33.87 -0.45
C GLY A 23 -39.02 35.22 -0.58
N HIS A 24 -39.20 35.85 -1.76
CA HIS A 24 -39.25 37.29 -2.05
C HIS A 24 -37.97 38.11 -2.19
N GLY A 25 -37.78 38.60 -3.42
CA GLY A 25 -37.41 40.00 -3.63
C GLY A 25 -36.03 40.32 -4.21
N VAL A 26 -35.96 40.46 -5.52
CA VAL A 26 -35.32 41.56 -6.30
C VAL A 26 -33.82 41.84 -6.15
N ALA A 27 -33.20 41.92 -7.34
CA ALA A 27 -32.03 42.66 -7.83
C ALA A 27 -30.67 41.96 -7.80
N ASP A 28 -30.31 41.55 -8.95
CA ASP A 28 -29.17 41.84 -9.85
C ASP A 28 -27.79 42.08 -9.22
N CYS A 29 -26.86 41.31 -9.63
CA CYS A 29 -25.50 41.58 -10.11
C CYS A 29 -24.52 40.43 -9.83
N GLY A 30 -23.88 39.93 -10.86
CA GLY A 30 -22.56 39.30 -10.75
C GLY A 30 -22.48 37.80 -11.00
N GLY A 31 -22.21 37.43 -12.25
CA GLY A 31 -22.06 36.08 -12.75
C GLY A 31 -20.99 35.23 -12.09
N GLY A 32 -21.43 34.11 -11.53
CA GLY A 32 -20.59 32.93 -11.28
C GLY A 32 -20.95 31.82 -12.26
N PRO A 33 -20.02 31.00 -12.73
CA PRO A 33 -20.30 30.05 -13.81
C PRO A 33 -21.22 28.95 -13.36
N ARG A 34 -22.38 28.88 -14.02
CA ARG A 34 -23.34 27.77 -13.92
C ARG A 34 -22.65 26.48 -14.33
N ALA A 35 -22.72 25.47 -13.47
CA ALA A 35 -22.34 24.10 -13.82
C ALA A 35 -23.30 23.57 -14.88
N TRP A 36 -22.86 23.68 -16.14
CA TRP A 36 -23.54 23.07 -17.28
C TRP A 36 -23.22 21.59 -17.30
N ARG A 37 -24.22 20.76 -17.51
CA ARG A 37 -24.02 19.36 -17.93
C ARG A 37 -23.33 19.40 -19.28
N LEU A 38 -22.04 19.16 -19.27
CA LEU A 38 -21.23 19.02 -20.48
C LEU A 38 -21.72 17.79 -21.22
N GLY A 39 -22.10 17.94 -22.49
CA GLY A 39 -22.41 16.82 -23.37
C GLY A 39 -21.18 15.90 -23.52
N ALA A 40 -21.40 14.64 -23.87
CA ALA A 40 -20.35 13.65 -23.97
C ALA A 40 -19.16 14.08 -24.86
N GLN A 41 -19.41 14.94 -25.86
CA GLN A 41 -18.36 15.51 -26.73
C GLN A 41 -17.48 16.55 -26.04
N GLU A 42 -18.04 17.36 -25.13
CA GLU A 42 -17.26 18.36 -24.35
C GLU A 42 -16.44 17.69 -23.25
N ALA A 43 -16.92 16.59 -22.66
CA ALA A 43 -16.17 15.80 -21.71
C ALA A 43 -14.92 15.18 -22.35
N VAL A 44 -15.05 14.64 -23.57
CA VAL A 44 -13.93 14.09 -24.34
C VAL A 44 -12.92 15.18 -24.72
N ALA A 45 -13.41 16.37 -25.14
CA ALA A 45 -12.55 17.50 -25.45
C ALA A 45 -11.79 18.01 -24.22
N TRP A 46 -12.42 18.01 -23.04
CA TRP A 46 -11.77 18.40 -21.78
C TRP A 46 -10.71 17.40 -21.32
N GLU A 47 -10.97 16.09 -21.48
CA GLU A 47 -9.97 15.06 -21.21
C GLU A 47 -8.78 15.14 -22.17
N GLN A 48 -9.03 15.39 -23.47
CA GLN A 48 -7.97 15.59 -24.45
C GLN A 48 -7.12 16.82 -24.12
N TRP A 49 -7.75 17.95 -23.79
CA TRP A 49 -7.05 19.16 -23.35
C TRP A 49 -6.18 18.93 -22.10
N LYS A 50 -6.71 18.21 -21.11
CA LYS A 50 -5.97 17.85 -19.88
C LYS A 50 -4.76 16.96 -20.18
N LEU A 51 -4.93 16.02 -21.10
CA LEU A 51 -3.85 15.14 -21.56
C LEU A 51 -2.75 15.92 -22.31
N GLU A 52 -3.14 16.91 -23.11
CA GLU A 52 -2.20 17.79 -23.81
C GLU A 52 -1.44 18.70 -22.85
N GLU A 53 -2.11 19.23 -21.85
CA GLU A 53 -1.48 20.06 -20.83
C GLU A 53 -0.48 19.28 -19.96
N GLU A 54 -0.79 18.04 -19.63
CA GLU A 54 0.17 17.12 -18.96
C GLU A 54 1.37 16.82 -19.86
N LYS A 55 1.16 16.60 -21.15
CA LYS A 55 2.24 16.40 -22.12
C LYS A 55 3.11 17.64 -22.23
N LYS A 56 2.54 18.84 -22.24
CA LYS A 56 3.25 20.12 -22.27
C LYS A 56 4.09 20.34 -21.00
N LYS A 57 3.53 20.09 -19.82
CA LYS A 57 4.26 20.15 -18.55
C LYS A 57 5.41 19.15 -18.48
N LYS A 58 5.24 17.98 -19.10
CA LYS A 58 6.29 16.95 -19.17
C LYS A 58 7.41 17.36 -20.14
N LEU A 59 7.07 18.04 -21.24
CA LEU A 59 8.02 18.62 -22.18
C LEU A 59 8.84 19.74 -21.53
N GLU A 60 8.20 20.65 -20.77
CA GLU A 60 8.85 21.73 -20.04
C GLU A 60 9.83 21.20 -18.98
N ARG A 61 9.46 20.13 -18.26
CA ARG A 61 10.37 19.47 -17.30
C ARG A 61 11.59 18.84 -17.99
N LEU A 62 11.46 18.34 -19.21
CA LEU A 62 12.55 17.72 -19.98
C LEU A 62 13.44 18.80 -20.62
N ASN A 63 12.90 19.94 -21.03
CA ASN A 63 13.66 21.07 -21.57
C ASN A 63 14.53 21.75 -20.52
N ASN A 64 14.08 21.79 -19.25
CA ASN A 64 14.91 22.26 -18.13
C ASN A 64 16.12 21.38 -17.82
N SER A 65 16.22 20.17 -18.41
CA SER A 65 17.31 19.22 -18.21
C SER A 65 18.29 19.11 -19.39
N ARG A 66 18.63 20.21 -20.06
CA ARG A 66 19.64 20.29 -21.15
C ARG A 66 19.36 19.52 -22.46
N LEU A 67 18.15 19.06 -22.69
CA LEU A 67 17.74 18.48 -23.97
C LEU A 67 16.84 19.51 -24.66
N ASN A 68 17.37 20.28 -25.61
CA ASN A 68 16.57 21.21 -26.44
C ASN A 68 15.55 20.42 -27.27
N LEU A 69 14.38 20.18 -26.72
CA LEU A 69 13.24 19.53 -27.35
C LEU A 69 12.22 20.63 -27.63
N GLU A 70 12.06 21.01 -28.89
CA GLU A 70 11.16 22.12 -29.28
C GLU A 70 9.72 21.66 -29.55
N THR A 71 9.49 20.37 -29.83
CA THR A 71 8.18 19.85 -30.21
C THR A 71 7.85 18.50 -29.55
N LEU A 72 6.53 18.17 -29.49
CA LEU A 72 6.05 16.86 -29.06
C LEU A 72 6.59 15.71 -29.92
N ALA A 73 6.82 15.98 -31.24
CA ALA A 73 7.39 15.02 -32.17
C ALA A 73 8.82 14.62 -31.78
N ASP A 74 9.60 15.55 -31.19
CA ASP A 74 10.96 15.26 -30.72
C ASP A 74 10.98 14.30 -29.55
N LEU A 75 9.97 14.40 -28.69
CA LEU A 75 9.77 13.49 -27.56
C LEU A 75 9.44 12.06 -28.04
N GLU A 76 8.56 11.94 -29.04
CA GLU A 76 8.18 10.67 -29.65
C GLU A 76 9.39 10.05 -30.37
N ASN A 77 10.16 10.85 -31.10
CA ASN A 77 11.39 10.42 -31.77
C ASN A 77 12.43 9.93 -30.75
N LEU A 78 12.57 10.59 -29.61
CA LEU A 78 13.51 10.21 -28.55
C LEU A 78 13.11 8.87 -27.91
N VAL A 79 11.82 8.66 -27.67
CA VAL A 79 11.26 7.39 -27.20
C VAL A 79 11.46 6.28 -28.21
N GLN A 80 11.23 6.54 -29.50
CA GLN A 80 11.45 5.56 -30.57
C GLN A 80 12.93 5.22 -30.74
N ARG A 81 13.84 6.21 -30.68
CA ARG A 81 15.29 5.99 -30.70
C ARG A 81 15.75 5.14 -29.51
N ARG A 82 15.21 5.37 -28.33
CA ARG A 82 15.49 4.56 -27.13
C ARG A 82 14.97 3.12 -27.27
N ARG A 83 13.74 2.92 -27.85
CA ARG A 83 13.20 1.60 -28.17
C ARG A 83 14.02 0.86 -29.22
N LYS A 84 14.50 1.57 -30.27
CA LYS A 84 15.39 1.00 -31.29
C LYS A 84 16.76 0.62 -30.74
N ARG A 85 17.34 1.42 -29.80
CA ARG A 85 18.62 1.09 -29.12
C ARG A 85 18.48 -0.13 -28.21
N LEU A 86 17.34 -0.26 -27.50
CA LEU A 86 17.04 -1.43 -26.67
C LEU A 86 16.89 -2.69 -27.53
N LYS A 87 16.18 -2.62 -28.68
CA LYS A 87 16.06 -3.75 -29.62
C LYS A 87 17.41 -4.15 -30.26
N ARG A 88 18.34 -3.20 -30.48
CA ARG A 88 19.69 -3.50 -31.00
C ARG A 88 20.64 -4.10 -29.97
N ARG A 89 20.33 -4.01 -28.68
CA ARG A 89 21.13 -4.63 -27.59
C ARG A 89 20.74 -6.08 -27.31
N VAL A 90 19.65 -6.58 -27.89
CA VAL A 90 19.32 -8.00 -27.87
C VAL A 90 20.15 -8.65 -28.99
N PRO A 91 21.12 -9.53 -28.67
CA PRO A 91 21.83 -10.26 -29.71
C PRO A 91 20.82 -11.07 -30.52
N PRO A 92 21.05 -11.27 -31.83
CA PRO A 92 20.15 -12.11 -32.64
C PRO A 92 20.08 -13.48 -31.98
N ARG A 93 18.84 -13.91 -31.73
CA ARG A 93 18.55 -15.24 -31.18
C ARG A 93 19.26 -16.26 -32.06
N ALA A 94 20.18 -17.01 -31.49
CA ALA A 94 20.84 -18.11 -32.19
C ALA A 94 19.75 -19.05 -32.72
N PRO A 95 19.94 -19.67 -33.91
CA PRO A 95 18.98 -20.63 -34.46
C PRO A 95 18.74 -21.70 -33.41
N GLU A 96 17.48 -22.00 -33.18
CA GLU A 96 17.05 -23.02 -32.20
C GLU A 96 17.80 -24.33 -32.55
N PRO A 97 18.51 -24.91 -31.58
CA PRO A 97 19.02 -26.25 -31.77
C PRO A 97 17.84 -27.18 -31.91
N THR A 98 17.77 -27.91 -33.01
CA THR A 98 16.85 -29.03 -33.20
C THR A 98 16.76 -29.85 -31.92
N VAL A 99 15.55 -29.89 -31.35
CA VAL A 99 15.25 -30.64 -30.12
C VAL A 99 15.60 -32.10 -30.38
N LYS A 100 16.80 -32.50 -29.98
CA LYS A 100 17.08 -33.89 -29.67
C LYS A 100 16.30 -34.13 -28.38
N LEU A 101 15.30 -35.04 -28.44
CA LEU A 101 14.68 -35.59 -27.26
C LEU A 101 15.80 -36.06 -26.32
N GLN A 102 16.10 -35.24 -25.32
CA GLN A 102 16.95 -35.70 -24.22
C GLN A 102 16.13 -36.71 -23.42
N PRO A 103 16.77 -37.81 -22.99
CA PRO A 103 16.10 -38.77 -22.13
C PRO A 103 15.61 -38.06 -20.89
N GLN A 104 14.43 -38.44 -20.45
CA GLN A 104 13.68 -37.98 -19.28
C GLN A 104 14.66 -37.44 -18.20
N ALA A 105 14.66 -36.12 -17.99
CA ALA A 105 15.34 -35.54 -16.87
C ALA A 105 14.86 -36.24 -15.62
N GLN A 106 15.78 -36.90 -14.92
CA GLN A 106 15.57 -37.39 -13.60
C GLN A 106 14.88 -36.31 -12.82
N LEU A 107 13.76 -36.60 -12.21
CA LEU A 107 13.00 -35.66 -11.39
C LEU A 107 13.91 -35.28 -10.21
N GLU A 108 14.71 -34.23 -10.40
CA GLU A 108 15.49 -33.67 -9.30
C GLU A 108 14.51 -33.24 -8.22
N SER A 109 14.74 -33.73 -7.02
CA SER A 109 14.00 -33.30 -5.84
C SER A 109 14.13 -31.79 -5.72
N VAL A 110 13.00 -31.09 -5.50
CA VAL A 110 13.02 -29.64 -5.37
C VAL A 110 13.72 -29.28 -4.06
N ASP A 111 14.88 -28.64 -4.16
CA ASP A 111 15.64 -28.20 -2.99
C ASP A 111 14.89 -27.12 -2.22
N LEU A 112 15.13 -27.01 -0.91
CA LEU A 112 14.55 -26.00 -0.03
C LEU A 112 14.75 -24.56 -0.58
N GLU A 113 15.91 -24.26 -1.12
CA GLU A 113 16.22 -22.93 -1.69
C GLU A 113 15.35 -22.65 -2.92
N MET A 114 15.16 -23.65 -3.79
CA MET A 114 14.25 -23.56 -4.93
C MET A 114 12.79 -23.39 -4.49
N PHE A 115 12.35 -24.09 -3.44
CA PHE A 115 11.01 -23.96 -2.88
C PHE A 115 10.74 -22.54 -2.37
N LEU A 116 11.64 -21.97 -1.57
CA LEU A 116 11.49 -20.62 -1.04
C LEU A 116 11.57 -19.55 -2.15
N LYS A 117 12.41 -19.77 -3.16
CA LYS A 117 12.49 -18.90 -4.33
C LYS A 117 11.21 -19.00 -5.17
N ALA A 118 10.69 -20.19 -5.40
CA ALA A 118 9.43 -20.41 -6.09
C ALA A 118 8.26 -19.70 -5.39
N ALA A 119 8.24 -19.68 -4.05
CA ALA A 119 7.26 -18.93 -3.29
C ALA A 119 7.37 -17.40 -3.49
N ALA A 120 8.57 -16.86 -3.66
CA ALA A 120 8.78 -15.45 -3.95
C ALA A 120 8.45 -15.06 -5.41
N GLU A 121 8.57 -16.01 -6.35
CA GLU A 121 8.36 -15.81 -7.79
C GLU A 121 6.98 -16.29 -8.29
N ASN A 122 6.12 -16.78 -7.40
CA ASN A 122 4.80 -17.36 -7.71
C ASN A 122 4.84 -18.55 -8.67
N GLN A 123 5.82 -19.43 -8.50
CA GLN A 123 5.95 -20.65 -9.32
C GLN A 123 5.18 -21.79 -8.68
N GLU A 124 3.85 -21.80 -8.86
CA GLU A 124 2.95 -22.75 -8.22
C GLU A 124 3.31 -24.22 -8.52
N THR A 125 3.72 -24.52 -9.74
CA THR A 125 4.08 -25.88 -10.16
C THR A 125 5.24 -26.47 -9.36
N LEU A 126 6.23 -25.67 -9.01
CA LEU A 126 7.36 -26.10 -8.17
C LEU A 126 6.95 -26.28 -6.72
N ILE A 127 6.07 -25.42 -6.22
CA ILE A 127 5.49 -25.54 -4.87
C ILE A 127 4.67 -26.82 -4.77
N ASP A 128 3.77 -27.06 -5.73
CA ASP A 128 2.93 -28.26 -5.76
C ASP A 128 3.80 -29.53 -5.81
N LYS A 129 4.87 -29.52 -6.63
CA LYS A 129 5.81 -30.64 -6.69
C LYS A 129 6.50 -30.87 -5.35
N TYR A 130 7.04 -29.81 -4.72
CA TYR A 130 7.71 -29.92 -3.43
C TYR A 130 6.80 -30.50 -2.35
N LEU A 131 5.55 -30.04 -2.29
CA LEU A 131 4.56 -30.50 -1.31
C LEU A 131 4.11 -31.96 -1.60
N THR A 132 3.94 -32.36 -2.87
CA THR A 132 3.59 -33.74 -3.25
C THR A 132 4.72 -34.72 -3.00
N ASP A 133 5.98 -34.27 -3.11
CA ASP A 133 7.16 -35.08 -2.76
C ASP A 133 7.35 -35.21 -1.23
N GLY A 134 6.41 -34.69 -0.42
CA GLY A 134 6.42 -34.77 1.04
C GLY A 134 7.29 -33.72 1.72
N GLY A 135 7.62 -32.64 1.02
CA GLY A 135 8.36 -31.51 1.60
C GLY A 135 7.57 -30.79 2.70
N ASP A 136 8.27 -30.31 3.72
CA ASP A 136 7.68 -29.59 4.83
C ASP A 136 7.25 -28.17 4.40
N PRO A 137 5.95 -27.80 4.47
CA PRO A 137 5.48 -26.44 4.16
C PRO A 137 6.04 -25.37 5.11
N ASN A 138 6.54 -25.79 6.30
CA ASN A 138 7.15 -24.89 7.30
C ASN A 138 8.66 -24.80 7.17
N ALA A 139 9.25 -25.41 6.16
CA ALA A 139 10.67 -25.29 5.90
C ALA A 139 11.07 -23.82 5.73
N HIS A 140 12.20 -23.45 6.33
CA HIS A 140 12.63 -22.05 6.43
C HIS A 140 14.08 -21.86 6.02
N ASP A 141 14.43 -20.65 5.63
CA ASP A 141 15.82 -20.25 5.35
C ASP A 141 16.62 -19.98 6.65
N LYS A 142 17.88 -19.55 6.48
CA LYS A 142 18.76 -19.16 7.58
C LYS A 142 18.22 -18.03 8.47
N LEU A 143 17.26 -17.25 7.97
CA LEU A 143 16.57 -16.18 8.69
C LEU A 143 15.19 -16.63 9.22
N HIS A 144 14.95 -17.93 9.29
CA HIS A 144 13.69 -18.54 9.71
C HIS A 144 12.47 -18.05 8.88
N ARG A 145 12.68 -17.59 7.62
CA ARG A 145 11.59 -17.19 6.74
C ARG A 145 11.07 -18.40 6.00
N THR A 146 9.76 -18.63 6.07
CA THR A 146 9.07 -19.72 5.35
C THR A 146 8.56 -19.26 4.00
N ALA A 147 8.12 -20.18 3.16
CA ALA A 147 7.43 -19.87 1.90
C ALA A 147 6.23 -18.94 2.10
N LEU A 148 5.49 -19.10 3.21
CA LEU A 148 4.34 -18.25 3.56
C LEU A 148 4.74 -16.79 3.76
N HIS A 149 5.88 -16.51 4.41
CA HIS A 149 6.38 -15.14 4.55
C HIS A 149 6.63 -14.48 3.18
N TRP A 150 7.29 -15.21 2.27
CA TRP A 150 7.59 -14.70 0.94
C TRP A 150 6.35 -14.47 0.10
N ALA A 151 5.40 -15.42 0.11
CA ALA A 151 4.12 -15.30 -0.59
C ALA A 151 3.32 -14.09 -0.07
N CYS A 152 3.30 -13.86 1.26
CA CYS A 152 2.64 -12.71 1.88
C CYS A 152 3.28 -11.38 1.50
N LEU A 153 4.61 -11.30 1.43
CA LEU A 153 5.31 -10.08 1.02
C LEU A 153 5.05 -9.71 -0.44
N LYS A 154 4.98 -10.73 -1.30
CA LYS A 154 4.88 -10.55 -2.75
C LYS A 154 3.45 -10.43 -3.27
N GLY A 155 2.46 -10.78 -2.47
CA GLY A 155 1.05 -10.64 -2.84
C GLY A 155 0.45 -11.86 -3.56
N HIS A 156 1.03 -13.04 -3.37
CA HIS A 156 0.58 -14.27 -4.04
C HIS A 156 -0.56 -14.95 -3.26
N SER A 157 -1.78 -14.39 -3.35
CA SER A 157 -2.92 -14.81 -2.54
C SER A 157 -3.34 -16.27 -2.76
N GLN A 158 -3.29 -16.77 -3.99
CA GLN A 158 -3.59 -18.17 -4.31
C GLN A 158 -2.56 -19.10 -3.67
N LEU A 159 -1.28 -18.74 -3.75
CA LEU A 159 -0.20 -19.51 -3.14
C LEU A 159 -0.31 -19.53 -1.61
N VAL A 160 -0.70 -18.40 -0.99
CA VAL A 160 -0.96 -18.34 0.46
C VAL A 160 -2.02 -19.35 0.87
N ASN A 161 -3.16 -19.45 0.13
CA ASN A 161 -4.18 -20.45 0.41
C ASN A 161 -3.64 -21.86 0.31
N LYS A 162 -2.94 -22.19 -0.78
CA LYS A 162 -2.34 -23.51 -0.97
C LYS A 162 -1.39 -23.90 0.17
N LEU A 163 -0.53 -22.98 0.60
CA LEU A 163 0.41 -23.22 1.70
C LEU A 163 -0.33 -23.46 3.02
N LEU A 164 -1.38 -22.69 3.30
CA LEU A 164 -2.20 -22.85 4.51
C LEU A 164 -2.96 -24.19 4.48
N GLU A 165 -3.52 -24.58 3.34
CA GLU A 165 -4.17 -25.87 3.13
C GLU A 165 -3.19 -27.05 3.29
N ALA A 166 -1.92 -26.86 2.89
CA ALA A 166 -0.85 -27.84 3.07
C ALA A 166 -0.32 -27.91 4.52
N GLY A 167 -0.86 -27.12 5.44
CA GLY A 167 -0.48 -27.14 6.86
C GLY A 167 0.65 -26.17 7.23
N ALA A 168 0.89 -25.12 6.43
CA ALA A 168 1.80 -24.07 6.83
C ALA A 168 1.31 -23.34 8.09
N THR A 169 2.22 -23.10 9.03
CA THR A 169 1.91 -22.42 10.30
C THR A 169 1.60 -20.94 10.03
N VAL A 170 0.37 -20.51 10.33
CA VAL A 170 -0.14 -19.16 10.07
C VAL A 170 0.65 -18.08 10.81
N ASP A 171 1.13 -18.36 12.03
CA ASP A 171 1.92 -17.47 12.88
C ASP A 171 3.40 -17.89 12.95
N ALA A 172 3.95 -18.51 11.88
CA ALA A 172 5.37 -18.81 11.81
C ALA A 172 6.20 -17.55 12.05
N ARG A 173 7.28 -17.66 12.84
CA ARG A 173 8.11 -16.53 13.24
C ARG A 173 9.45 -16.55 12.53
N ASP A 174 9.81 -15.43 11.91
CA ASP A 174 11.15 -15.25 11.36
C ASP A 174 12.19 -14.94 12.46
N LEU A 175 13.45 -14.76 12.07
CA LEU A 175 14.53 -14.45 13.02
C LEU A 175 14.29 -13.17 13.84
N LEU A 176 13.42 -12.27 13.37
CA LEU A 176 13.02 -11.05 14.08
C LEU A 176 11.66 -11.17 14.78
N ASP A 177 11.15 -12.40 14.98
CA ASP A 177 9.84 -12.71 15.54
C ASP A 177 8.64 -12.13 14.74
N ARG A 178 8.84 -11.78 13.48
CA ARG A 178 7.77 -11.28 12.61
C ARG A 178 6.99 -12.44 12.03
N THR A 179 5.66 -12.33 12.07
CA THR A 179 4.73 -13.30 11.49
C THR A 179 4.38 -12.96 10.04
N PRO A 180 3.76 -13.86 9.27
CA PRO A 180 3.26 -13.58 7.92
C PRO A 180 2.37 -12.34 7.84
N VAL A 181 1.62 -12.01 8.90
CA VAL A 181 0.81 -10.77 8.99
C VAL A 181 1.67 -9.52 8.87
N PHE A 182 2.86 -9.46 9.50
CA PHE A 182 3.81 -8.35 9.34
C PHE A 182 4.25 -8.19 7.88
N TRP A 183 4.49 -9.32 7.20
CA TRP A 183 4.97 -9.31 5.83
C TRP A 183 3.86 -8.93 4.85
N ALA A 184 2.61 -9.35 5.09
CA ALA A 184 1.43 -8.91 4.33
C ALA A 184 1.19 -7.39 4.50
N CYS A 185 1.29 -6.87 5.73
CA CYS A 185 1.19 -5.42 6.00
C CYS A 185 2.33 -4.63 5.35
N ARG A 186 3.56 -5.18 5.33
CA ARG A 186 4.71 -4.56 4.68
C ARG A 186 4.54 -4.50 3.16
N GLY A 187 3.97 -5.54 2.56
CA GLY A 187 3.66 -5.60 1.12
C GLY A 187 2.43 -4.80 0.73
N GLY A 188 1.55 -4.48 1.68
CA GLY A 188 0.30 -3.77 1.43
C GLY A 188 -0.82 -4.64 0.85
N HIS A 189 -0.74 -5.94 1.04
CA HIS A 189 -1.67 -6.92 0.47
C HIS A 189 -2.85 -7.18 1.40
N LEU A 190 -3.90 -6.34 1.26
CA LEU A 190 -5.09 -6.40 2.10
C LEU A 190 -5.80 -7.76 2.03
N ASP A 191 -5.89 -8.35 0.84
CA ASP A 191 -6.59 -9.62 0.66
C ASP A 191 -5.89 -10.76 1.42
N ILE A 192 -4.56 -10.79 1.37
CA ILE A 192 -3.75 -11.76 2.12
C ILE A 192 -3.88 -11.51 3.63
N LEU A 193 -3.85 -10.24 4.05
CA LEU A 193 -4.07 -9.90 5.45
C LEU A 193 -5.41 -10.44 5.96
N LYS A 194 -6.49 -10.26 5.19
CA LYS A 194 -7.81 -10.82 5.51
C LYS A 194 -7.79 -12.34 5.59
N GLN A 195 -7.13 -13.01 4.64
CA GLN A 195 -7.00 -14.48 4.64
C GLN A 195 -6.30 -14.98 5.91
N LEU A 196 -5.15 -14.38 6.26
CA LEU A 196 -4.40 -14.77 7.46
C LEU A 196 -5.21 -14.56 8.75
N LEU A 197 -5.89 -13.42 8.89
CA LEU A 197 -6.71 -13.12 10.06
C LEU A 197 -7.93 -14.06 10.16
N ASN A 198 -8.54 -14.43 9.04
CA ASN A 198 -9.63 -15.41 9.00
C ASN A 198 -9.16 -16.82 9.40
N GLN A 199 -7.89 -17.16 9.17
CA GLN A 199 -7.26 -18.40 9.62
C GLN A 199 -6.75 -18.32 11.08
N GLY A 200 -7.10 -17.27 11.81
CA GLY A 200 -6.78 -17.13 13.22
C GLY A 200 -5.40 -16.52 13.52
N ALA A 201 -4.76 -15.87 12.55
CA ALA A 201 -3.48 -15.19 12.79
C ALA A 201 -3.60 -14.12 13.88
N GLN A 202 -2.54 -13.95 14.66
CA GLN A 202 -2.49 -12.98 15.74
C GLN A 202 -2.39 -11.54 15.22
N VAL A 203 -3.45 -10.74 15.43
CA VAL A 203 -3.51 -9.30 15.05
C VAL A 203 -2.46 -8.47 15.80
N ASN A 204 -2.22 -8.78 17.08
CA ASN A 204 -1.36 -8.03 17.99
C ASN A 204 -0.01 -8.71 18.23
N ALA A 205 0.46 -9.55 17.29
CA ALA A 205 1.78 -10.13 17.37
C ALA A 205 2.84 -9.04 17.52
N ARG A 206 3.93 -9.34 18.24
CA ARG A 206 5.05 -8.41 18.45
C ARG A 206 6.33 -9.00 17.90
N ASP A 207 7.10 -8.16 17.23
CA ASP A 207 8.45 -8.50 16.79
C ASP A 207 9.50 -8.24 17.89
N LYS A 208 10.78 -8.49 17.60
CA LYS A 208 11.89 -8.28 18.57
C LYS A 208 12.05 -6.85 19.05
N ILE A 209 11.54 -5.86 18.32
CA ILE A 209 11.51 -4.46 18.75
C ILE A 209 10.13 -4.04 19.28
N TRP A 210 9.27 -5.02 19.62
CA TRP A 210 7.92 -4.84 20.11
C TRP A 210 6.97 -4.10 19.15
N SER A 211 7.39 -3.89 17.91
CA SER A 211 6.50 -3.37 16.87
C SER A 211 5.37 -4.36 16.60
N THR A 212 4.18 -3.85 16.30
CA THR A 212 3.02 -4.63 15.88
C THR A 212 2.80 -4.50 14.37
N PRO A 213 1.97 -5.36 13.75
CA PRO A 213 1.58 -5.19 12.35
C PRO A 213 1.01 -3.79 12.04
N LEU A 214 0.35 -3.16 13.02
CA LEU A 214 -0.17 -1.80 12.93
C LEU A 214 0.94 -0.77 12.69
N HIS A 215 2.05 -0.86 13.45
CA HIS A 215 3.24 0.01 13.24
C HIS A 215 3.80 -0.16 11.84
N VAL A 216 3.89 -1.42 11.37
CA VAL A 216 4.41 -1.69 10.01
C VAL A 216 3.50 -1.10 8.94
N ALA A 217 2.17 -1.28 9.04
CA ALA A 217 1.21 -0.72 8.10
C ALA A 217 1.30 0.81 8.02
N VAL A 218 1.50 1.48 9.17
CA VAL A 218 1.73 2.93 9.21
C VAL A 218 3.04 3.31 8.53
N ARG A 219 4.14 2.62 8.88
CA ARG A 219 5.49 2.89 8.35
C ARG A 219 5.54 2.74 6.83
N THR A 220 4.81 1.77 6.29
CA THR A 220 4.75 1.49 4.84
C THR A 220 3.64 2.22 4.09
N LYS A 221 2.84 3.04 4.76
CA LYS A 221 1.72 3.86 4.20
C LYS A 221 0.52 3.06 3.68
N HIS A 222 0.37 1.81 4.06
CA HIS A 222 -0.74 0.97 3.63
C HIS A 222 -1.98 1.21 4.52
N CYS A 223 -2.73 2.27 4.18
CA CYS A 223 -3.88 2.70 4.98
C CYS A 223 -5.02 1.66 5.00
N ASP A 224 -5.21 0.92 3.92
CA ASP A 224 -6.25 -0.11 3.84
C ASP A 224 -5.95 -1.28 4.82
N CYS A 225 -4.69 -1.70 4.90
CA CYS A 225 -4.24 -2.68 5.90
C CYS A 225 -4.37 -2.13 7.32
N LEU A 226 -4.01 -0.85 7.52
CA LEU A 226 -4.15 -0.14 8.80
C LEU A 226 -5.60 -0.17 9.30
N GLU A 227 -6.54 0.26 8.47
CA GLU A 227 -7.98 0.28 8.80
C GLU A 227 -8.51 -1.11 9.13
N HIS A 228 -8.12 -2.10 8.34
CA HIS A 228 -8.55 -3.48 8.55
C HIS A 228 -8.00 -4.06 9.85
N LEU A 229 -6.72 -3.83 10.18
CA LEU A 229 -6.13 -4.27 11.45
C LEU A 229 -6.88 -3.67 12.65
N ILE A 230 -7.22 -2.37 12.60
CA ILE A 230 -7.98 -1.71 13.67
C ILE A 230 -9.39 -2.33 13.79
N ALA A 231 -10.06 -2.58 12.67
CA ALA A 231 -11.37 -3.24 12.65
C ALA A 231 -11.33 -4.66 13.23
N CYS A 232 -10.19 -5.37 13.08
CA CYS A 232 -9.97 -6.69 13.66
C CYS A 232 -9.44 -6.68 15.10
N GLY A 233 -9.43 -5.51 15.78
CA GLY A 233 -9.06 -5.41 17.20
C GLY A 233 -7.57 -5.19 17.46
N ALA A 234 -6.84 -4.58 16.53
CA ALA A 234 -5.47 -4.16 16.80
C ALA A 234 -5.42 -3.11 17.93
N HIS A 235 -4.46 -3.27 18.83
CA HIS A 235 -4.24 -2.30 19.91
C HIS A 235 -3.64 -1.01 19.33
N ILE A 236 -4.49 0.02 19.21
CA ILE A 236 -4.13 1.27 18.53
C ILE A 236 -3.02 2.06 19.24
N ASP A 237 -2.97 1.96 20.56
CA ASP A 237 -1.98 2.62 21.42
C ASP A 237 -0.85 1.67 21.86
N ALA A 238 -0.65 0.54 21.18
CA ALA A 238 0.49 -0.33 21.47
C ALA A 238 1.79 0.46 21.29
N GLN A 239 2.71 0.27 22.24
CA GLN A 239 4.03 0.89 22.22
C GLN A 239 5.09 -0.14 21.83
N ASP A 240 6.05 0.29 21.01
CA ASP A 240 7.26 -0.46 20.67
C ASP A 240 8.35 -0.28 21.74
N LYS A 241 9.59 -0.76 21.52
CA LYS A 241 10.70 -0.61 22.46
C LYS A 241 11.13 0.83 22.71
N GLU A 242 10.90 1.71 21.76
CA GLU A 242 11.16 3.15 21.89
C GLU A 242 10.01 3.88 22.60
N GLY A 243 8.95 3.15 22.96
CA GLY A 243 7.73 3.70 23.53
C GLY A 243 6.85 4.39 22.49
N ASP A 244 7.19 4.30 21.21
CA ASP A 244 6.42 4.91 20.16
C ASP A 244 5.14 4.12 19.88
N THR A 245 4.03 4.83 19.69
CA THR A 245 2.79 4.28 19.18
C THR A 245 2.74 4.41 17.66
N ALA A 246 1.80 3.73 17.02
CA ALA A 246 1.54 3.91 15.60
C ALA A 246 1.31 5.38 15.21
N LEU A 247 0.73 6.19 16.12
CA LEU A 247 0.56 7.63 15.91
C LEU A 247 1.88 8.42 15.92
N HIS A 248 2.85 8.07 16.79
CA HIS A 248 4.20 8.65 16.74
C HIS A 248 4.88 8.38 15.40
N GLU A 249 4.80 7.13 14.93
CA GLU A 249 5.35 6.75 13.62
C GLU A 249 4.67 7.51 12.47
N ALA A 250 3.34 7.65 12.50
CA ALA A 250 2.59 8.40 11.49
C ALA A 250 3.05 9.88 11.43
N VAL A 251 3.26 10.50 12.59
CA VAL A 251 3.73 11.89 12.69
C VAL A 251 5.19 12.00 12.24
N ARG A 252 6.08 11.11 12.72
CA ARG A 252 7.51 11.11 12.38
C ARG A 252 7.74 11.02 10.89
N HIS A 253 6.98 10.19 10.20
CA HIS A 253 7.09 9.97 8.76
C HIS A 253 6.20 10.90 7.92
N GLY A 254 5.41 11.77 8.53
CA GLY A 254 4.51 12.68 7.81
C GLY A 254 3.37 11.97 7.08
N HIS A 255 2.92 10.83 7.59
CA HIS A 255 1.87 10.02 6.96
C HIS A 255 0.47 10.53 7.36
N TYR A 256 0.05 11.62 6.74
CA TYR A 256 -1.17 12.34 7.10
C TYR A 256 -2.45 11.49 7.05
N LYS A 257 -2.60 10.61 6.02
CA LYS A 257 -3.76 9.72 5.93
C LYS A 257 -3.80 8.74 7.11
N ALA A 258 -2.68 8.07 7.39
CA ALA A 258 -2.58 7.14 8.51
C ALA A 258 -2.87 7.84 9.85
N MET A 259 -2.32 9.05 10.05
CA MET A 259 -2.59 9.86 11.23
C MET A 259 -4.10 10.14 11.40
N LYS A 260 -4.78 10.59 10.34
CA LYS A 260 -6.23 10.84 10.38
C LYS A 260 -7.03 9.59 10.75
N VAL A 261 -6.69 8.45 10.16
CA VAL A 261 -7.34 7.17 10.46
C VAL A 261 -7.14 6.82 11.94
N LEU A 262 -5.90 6.85 12.44
CA LEU A 262 -5.61 6.55 13.84
C LEU A 262 -6.40 7.45 14.80
N LEU A 263 -6.47 8.76 14.53
CA LEU A 263 -7.24 9.70 15.34
C LEU A 263 -8.75 9.45 15.26
N LEU A 264 -9.26 9.09 14.08
CA LEU A 264 -10.67 8.74 13.89
C LEU A 264 -11.08 7.53 14.75
N TYR A 265 -10.18 6.55 14.86
CA TYR A 265 -10.40 5.36 15.69
C TYR A 265 -9.97 5.53 17.15
N GLY A 266 -9.61 6.73 17.57
CA GLY A 266 -9.42 7.08 18.98
C GLY A 266 -8.02 6.88 19.53
N ALA A 267 -6.97 6.92 18.69
CA ALA A 267 -5.58 6.92 19.16
C ALA A 267 -5.33 8.08 20.13
N LYS A 268 -4.62 7.79 21.23
CA LYS A 268 -4.36 8.76 22.28
C LYS A 268 -3.21 9.69 21.92
N LEU A 269 -3.45 11.00 22.01
CA LEU A 269 -2.46 12.05 21.74
C LEU A 269 -1.46 12.29 22.88
N GLY A 270 -1.83 11.88 24.10
CA GLY A 270 -1.03 12.12 25.30
C GLY A 270 -0.06 11.01 25.67
N VAL A 271 0.04 9.94 24.89
CA VAL A 271 1.00 8.86 25.15
C VAL A 271 2.40 9.39 24.92
N GLN A 272 3.28 9.21 25.90
CA GLN A 272 4.69 9.58 25.80
C GLN A 272 5.54 8.36 25.43
N ASN A 273 6.53 8.57 24.59
CA ASN A 273 7.55 7.57 24.31
C ASN A 273 8.66 7.59 25.38
N VAL A 274 9.69 6.76 25.25
CA VAL A 274 10.83 6.70 26.19
C VAL A 274 11.54 8.05 26.33
N ALA A 275 11.53 8.89 25.29
CA ALA A 275 12.08 10.25 25.34
C ALA A 275 11.11 11.27 25.99
N SER A 276 9.99 10.81 26.59
CA SER A 276 8.94 11.65 27.18
C SER A 276 8.28 12.61 26.17
N VAL A 277 8.34 12.29 24.89
CA VAL A 277 7.76 13.08 23.78
C VAL A 277 6.41 12.50 23.38
N THR A 278 5.41 13.36 23.22
CA THR A 278 4.09 12.98 22.69
C THR A 278 4.05 13.12 21.16
N PRO A 279 3.10 12.47 20.45
CA PRO A 279 2.95 12.65 19.00
C PRO A 279 2.80 14.12 18.57
N VAL A 280 2.16 14.95 19.39
CA VAL A 280 2.00 16.37 19.12
C VAL A 280 3.31 17.13 19.18
N GLN A 281 4.13 16.84 20.19
CA GLN A 281 5.46 17.44 20.36
C GLN A 281 6.45 16.98 19.29
N LEU A 282 6.24 15.77 18.74
CA LEU A 282 7.08 15.22 17.68
C LEU A 282 6.86 15.94 16.33
N ALA A 283 5.72 16.62 16.14
CA ALA A 283 5.43 17.35 14.92
C ALA A 283 6.39 18.55 14.76
N ARG A 284 7.20 18.54 13.69
CA ARG A 284 8.17 19.62 13.38
C ARG A 284 7.49 20.81 12.70
N ASP A 285 8.20 21.94 12.60
CA ASP A 285 7.64 23.17 12.01
C ASP A 285 7.24 23.00 10.54
N TRP A 286 7.97 22.19 9.77
CA TRP A 286 7.61 21.88 8.39
C TRP A 286 6.36 20.98 8.26
N GLN A 287 5.90 20.37 9.37
CA GLN A 287 4.68 19.58 9.47
C GLN A 287 3.52 20.41 10.05
N ARG A 288 3.47 21.71 9.77
CA ARG A 288 2.47 22.63 10.35
C ARG A 288 1.04 22.12 10.22
N GLY A 289 0.65 21.61 9.05
CA GLY A 289 -0.68 21.05 8.85
C GLY A 289 -0.98 19.82 9.71
N ILE A 290 0.03 19.00 10.00
CA ILE A 290 -0.09 17.85 10.93
C ILE A 290 -0.31 18.37 12.35
N ARG A 291 0.48 19.36 12.79
CA ARG A 291 0.36 19.98 14.11
C ARG A 291 -1.01 20.61 14.31
N GLU A 292 -1.50 21.37 13.35
CA GLU A 292 -2.83 21.99 13.38
C GLU A 292 -3.95 20.95 13.47
N ALA A 293 -3.85 19.86 12.72
CA ALA A 293 -4.82 18.75 12.77
C ALA A 293 -4.80 18.03 14.13
N LEU A 294 -3.64 17.81 14.73
CA LEU A 294 -3.51 17.23 16.07
C LEU A 294 -4.08 18.15 17.14
N GLN A 295 -3.81 19.47 17.06
CA GLN A 295 -4.32 20.47 18.00
C GLN A 295 -5.84 20.62 17.92
N ALA A 296 -6.41 20.62 16.73
CA ALA A 296 -7.86 20.65 16.53
C ALA A 296 -8.55 19.45 17.19
N HIS A 297 -7.90 18.28 17.22
CA HIS A 297 -8.42 17.07 17.86
C HIS A 297 -8.40 17.16 19.40
N ILE A 298 -7.44 17.88 19.97
CA ILE A 298 -7.36 18.13 21.42
C ILE A 298 -8.50 19.05 21.87
N GLY A 299 -8.87 20.06 21.04
CA GLY A 299 -9.92 21.05 21.35
C GLY A 299 -11.36 20.48 21.32
N HIS A 300 -11.56 19.27 20.81
CA HIS A 300 -12.88 18.65 20.71
C HIS A 300 -12.83 17.25 21.34
N PRO A 301 -12.82 17.14 22.68
CA PRO A 301 -12.96 15.85 23.33
C PRO A 301 -14.33 15.26 22.95
N ARG A 302 -14.31 14.09 22.28
CA ARG A 302 -15.52 13.36 21.97
C ARG A 302 -16.28 13.10 23.27
N THR A 303 -17.46 13.70 23.42
CA THR A 303 -18.43 13.23 24.39
C THR A 303 -18.74 11.78 24.07
N ARG A 304 -18.37 10.89 24.97
CA ARG A 304 -18.72 9.47 24.90
C ARG A 304 -20.26 9.39 25.00
N TYR A 305 -20.89 8.90 23.95
CA TYR A 305 -22.22 8.33 24.01
C TYR A 305 -22.11 6.84 24.30
#